data_f90bc06fa7deb94600f961450c6286fb
#
_entry.id   f90bc06fa7deb94600f961450c6286fb
#
_cell.length_a   1.000
_cell.length_b   1.000
_cell.length_c   1.000
_cell.angle_alpha   90.00
_cell.angle_beta   90.00
_cell.angle_gamma   90.00
#
_symmetry.space_group_name_H-M   'P 1'
#
loop_
_entity.id
_entity.type
_entity.pdbx_description
1 polymer ?
#
loop_
_entity_poly.entity_id
_entity_poly.type
_entity_poly.pdbx_seq_one_letter_code
_entity_poly.pdbx_strand_id
1 'polypeptide(L)'
;MFSAKWLGLSLGLLLMVIFLAQLLRQDDSKDGLEDSGKGGLEQNRSAMRVASKQSSYREDEPAPVVSSSLGSSSSYAQRLVGLEVGSSQYHKVLAEITAAWGKEDPAALADWLFELEQEGGIGVRLSLSDMAKSWAKRDPQAALEHFQSSDLCTESQRILGMSNILMEWAQQEPVAAWQVLGGIPELNDDSSLMTEILSSWAGIDASAASQEISNLINGGNDQAEWGNLVIDSLLSPSEAEDEQGLDEAGHRESSLGRIEGARLWLEALPLDSDVRSVATAALARNWLELEPGNASQWLVDLPDSDGRTNGIQAMVSAVTPNDPESAVIWALELPLGNLQESLLSRAYSYWQAKEPEAAAQFAEAHFDEVMLEIIAEPDGNTATEEELGD
;
A
#
# COMPACT_ATOMS: atom_id res chain seq x y z
N MET A 1 -15.33 -40.93 23.35
CA MET A 1 -14.96 -40.02 22.27
C MET A 1 -15.62 -38.68 22.56
N PHE A 2 -15.01 -37.86 23.40
CA PHE A 2 -15.44 -36.49 23.66
C PHE A 2 -14.59 -35.59 22.76
N SER A 3 -15.27 -34.80 21.97
CA SER A 3 -14.67 -33.98 20.85
C SER A 3 -13.76 -32.88 21.40
N ALA A 4 -12.57 -32.78 20.87
CA ALA A 4 -11.54 -31.76 21.16
C ALA A 4 -12.03 -30.29 21.00
N LYS A 5 -13.17 -30.08 20.36
CA LYS A 5 -13.82 -28.76 20.22
C LYS A 5 -14.30 -28.12 21.52
N TRP A 6 -14.50 -28.92 22.57
CA TRP A 6 -14.95 -28.40 23.89
C TRP A 6 -13.80 -27.97 24.80
N LEU A 7 -12.58 -28.43 24.54
CA LEU A 7 -11.39 -28.03 25.30
C LEU A 7 -10.86 -26.63 24.88
N GLY A 8 -10.90 -26.31 23.60
CA GLY A 8 -10.50 -24.97 23.10
C GLY A 8 -11.43 -23.86 23.61
N LEU A 9 -12.75 -24.11 23.60
CA LEU A 9 -13.74 -23.14 24.12
C LEU A 9 -13.61 -22.89 25.63
N SER A 10 -13.14 -23.87 26.41
CA SER A 10 -12.97 -23.71 27.86
C SER A 10 -11.69 -23.01 28.24
N LEU A 11 -10.62 -23.16 27.44
CA LEU A 11 -9.32 -22.50 27.67
C LEU A 11 -9.37 -21.01 27.28
N GLY A 12 -9.94 -20.68 26.12
CA GLY A 12 -10.15 -19.29 25.70
C GLY A 12 -11.05 -18.52 26.66
N LEU A 13 -12.13 -19.16 27.18
CA LEU A 13 -12.99 -18.57 28.21
C LEU A 13 -12.26 -18.37 29.53
N LEU A 14 -11.40 -19.31 29.95
CA LEU A 14 -10.62 -19.19 31.18
C LEU A 14 -9.58 -18.06 31.11
N LEU A 15 -8.92 -17.93 29.99
CA LEU A 15 -7.95 -16.87 29.75
C LEU A 15 -8.61 -15.49 29.62
N MET A 16 -9.79 -15.43 28.98
CA MET A 16 -10.61 -14.23 28.95
C MET A 16 -11.04 -13.78 30.36
N VAL A 17 -11.38 -14.71 31.23
CA VAL A 17 -11.75 -14.41 32.63
C VAL A 17 -10.55 -13.93 33.44
N ILE A 18 -9.35 -14.48 33.23
CA ILE A 18 -8.12 -14.04 33.92
C ILE A 18 -7.74 -12.67 33.44
N PHE A 19 -7.79 -12.40 32.14
CA PHE A 19 -7.46 -11.09 31.54
C PHE A 19 -8.48 -10.01 31.93
N LEU A 20 -9.80 -10.34 31.89
CA LEU A 20 -10.85 -9.44 32.39
C LEU A 20 -10.72 -9.17 33.89
N ALA A 21 -10.26 -10.11 34.70
CA ALA A 21 -10.02 -9.91 36.14
C ALA A 21 -8.81 -9.01 36.39
N GLN A 22 -7.83 -8.98 35.51
CA GLN A 22 -6.70 -8.04 35.59
C GLN A 22 -7.11 -6.63 35.13
N LEU A 23 -7.92 -6.51 34.07
CA LEU A 23 -8.47 -5.22 33.61
C LEU A 23 -9.43 -4.59 34.60
N LEU A 24 -10.31 -5.38 35.23
CA LEU A 24 -11.26 -4.87 36.23
C LEU A 24 -10.59 -4.43 37.54
N ARG A 25 -9.31 -4.74 37.73
CA ARG A 25 -8.50 -4.21 38.85
C ARG A 25 -7.92 -2.83 38.59
N GLN A 26 -7.93 -2.33 37.36
CA GLN A 26 -7.40 -1.02 37.00
C GLN A 26 -8.46 0.08 36.85
N ASP A 27 -9.75 -0.25 36.77
CA ASP A 27 -10.79 0.73 36.47
C ASP A 27 -11.82 0.93 37.61
N ASP A 28 -11.29 1.41 38.74
CA ASP A 28 -12.14 1.99 39.79
C ASP A 28 -11.92 3.51 39.85
N SER A 29 -12.25 4.23 38.75
CA SER A 29 -12.58 5.67 38.83
C SER A 29 -13.07 6.23 37.49
N LYS A 30 -14.35 6.44 37.37
CA LYS A 30 -15.04 7.67 37.00
C LYS A 30 -16.38 7.42 36.34
N ASP A 31 -17.38 7.68 37.15
CA ASP A 31 -18.77 7.96 36.73
C ASP A 31 -18.86 9.29 35.97
N GLY A 32 -19.82 9.34 35.02
CA GLY A 32 -20.58 10.56 34.92
C GLY A 32 -21.02 11.06 33.52
N LEU A 33 -22.32 10.93 33.26
CA LEU A 33 -23.22 11.86 32.51
C LEU A 33 -23.33 11.77 30.98
N GLU A 34 -24.44 11.16 30.55
CA GLU A 34 -25.71 11.75 29.96
C GLU A 34 -25.58 12.66 28.73
N ASP A 35 -26.15 12.18 27.67
CA ASP A 35 -27.43 12.45 26.94
C ASP A 35 -27.44 13.57 25.91
N SER A 36 -28.13 13.25 24.83
CA SER A 36 -28.82 14.15 23.89
C SER A 36 -28.14 14.52 22.56
N GLY A 37 -28.86 14.14 21.52
CA GLY A 37 -28.97 14.97 20.34
C GLY A 37 -29.26 14.27 19.01
N LYS A 38 -30.53 13.98 18.77
CA LYS A 38 -31.07 13.65 17.43
C LYS A 38 -31.04 14.89 16.52
N GLY A 39 -30.76 14.65 15.24
CA GLY A 39 -31.11 15.56 14.13
C GLY A 39 -30.12 15.39 13.00
N GLY A 40 -30.50 14.88 11.91
CA GLY A 40 -31.31 15.38 10.87
C GLY A 40 -30.63 15.14 9.56
N LEU A 41 -31.07 14.08 8.84
CA LEU A 41 -30.78 13.88 7.42
C LEU A 41 -31.33 15.05 6.61
N GLU A 42 -30.48 15.79 5.96
CA GLU A 42 -30.92 16.61 4.82
C GLU A 42 -29.96 16.43 3.63
N GLN A 43 -30.61 15.97 2.58
CA GLN A 43 -30.09 15.80 1.23
C GLN A 43 -29.54 17.13 0.70
N ASN A 44 -28.32 17.13 0.21
CA ASN A 44 -27.88 18.19 -0.68
C ASN A 44 -27.48 17.61 -2.02
N ARG A 45 -28.49 17.47 -2.89
CA ARG A 45 -28.31 17.33 -4.33
C ARG A 45 -28.03 18.74 -4.87
N SER A 46 -26.78 19.06 -5.07
CA SER A 46 -26.40 20.22 -5.87
C SER A 46 -25.83 19.76 -7.20
N ALA A 47 -26.66 19.98 -8.21
CA ALA A 47 -26.36 19.74 -9.60
C ALA A 47 -25.11 20.53 -10.03
N MET A 48 -24.13 19.82 -10.52
CA MET A 48 -22.98 20.37 -11.25
C MET A 48 -23.48 20.85 -12.61
N ARG A 49 -23.74 22.15 -12.74
CA ARG A 49 -23.91 22.81 -14.03
C ARG A 49 -22.54 23.04 -14.64
N VAL A 50 -22.21 22.23 -15.62
CA VAL A 50 -21.11 22.50 -16.56
C VAL A 50 -21.48 23.73 -17.36
N ALA A 51 -20.80 24.84 -17.09
CA ALA A 51 -20.87 26.03 -17.91
C ALA A 51 -19.96 25.85 -19.11
N SER A 52 -20.53 25.43 -20.25
CA SER A 52 -19.87 25.54 -21.56
C SER A 52 -19.68 27.01 -21.89
N LYS A 53 -18.45 27.52 -21.79
CA LYS A 53 -18.04 28.75 -22.43
C LYS A 53 -17.80 28.46 -23.90
N GLN A 54 -18.76 28.80 -24.74
CA GLN A 54 -18.53 28.98 -26.16
C GLN A 54 -17.56 30.16 -26.36
N SER A 55 -16.34 29.83 -26.75
CA SER A 55 -15.40 30.81 -27.28
C SER A 55 -15.74 31.01 -28.77
N SER A 56 -16.21 32.18 -29.09
CA SER A 56 -16.43 32.62 -30.46
C SER A 56 -15.09 32.74 -31.19
N TYR A 57 -14.86 31.88 -32.16
CA TYR A 57 -13.77 31.97 -33.12
C TYR A 57 -13.93 33.26 -33.90
N ARG A 58 -12.92 34.12 -33.80
CA ARG A 58 -12.67 35.26 -34.71
C ARG A 58 -11.76 34.70 -35.82
N GLU A 59 -12.33 34.51 -37.00
CA GLU A 59 -11.57 34.38 -38.25
C GLU A 59 -10.82 35.69 -38.53
N ASP A 60 -9.56 35.54 -39.00
CA ASP A 60 -8.61 36.51 -39.48
C ASP A 60 -7.45 36.86 -38.54
N GLU A 61 -6.53 35.84 -38.41
CA GLU A 61 -5.09 36.13 -38.26
C GLU A 61 -4.33 35.02 -39.02
N PRO A 62 -3.31 35.38 -39.84
CA PRO A 62 -2.53 34.38 -40.58
C PRO A 62 -1.73 33.53 -39.60
N ALA A 63 -1.81 32.20 -39.78
CA ALA A 63 -1.07 31.23 -39.02
C ALA A 63 0.42 31.64 -38.86
N PRO A 64 0.96 31.56 -37.61
CA PRO A 64 2.39 31.77 -37.44
C PRO A 64 3.16 30.66 -38.15
N VAL A 65 4.09 31.09 -38.96
CA VAL A 65 4.95 30.28 -39.81
C VAL A 65 5.68 29.24 -38.98
N VAL A 66 5.43 27.96 -39.28
CA VAL A 66 6.15 26.77 -38.80
C VAL A 66 7.57 26.80 -39.37
N SER A 67 8.43 27.69 -38.89
CA SER A 67 9.81 27.83 -39.36
C SER A 67 10.84 27.90 -38.24
N SER A 68 10.45 27.90 -36.96
CA SER A 68 11.41 28.06 -35.86
C SER A 68 11.80 26.72 -35.16
N SER A 69 11.00 25.65 -35.30
CA SER A 69 11.29 24.38 -34.63
C SER A 69 12.41 23.56 -35.31
N LEU A 70 12.49 23.57 -36.62
CA LEU A 70 13.55 22.87 -37.38
C LEU A 70 14.97 23.44 -37.15
N GLY A 71 15.09 24.71 -36.78
CA GLY A 71 16.37 25.34 -36.48
C GLY A 71 16.93 24.97 -35.12
N SER A 72 16.05 24.82 -34.12
CA SER A 72 16.43 24.46 -32.74
C SER A 72 16.80 22.99 -32.64
N SER A 73 16.01 22.05 -33.21
CA SER A 73 16.30 20.63 -33.25
C SER A 73 17.65 20.29 -33.84
N SER A 74 18.01 20.93 -34.97
CA SER A 74 19.32 20.78 -35.61
C SER A 74 20.47 21.23 -34.72
N SER A 75 20.30 22.31 -33.96
CA SER A 75 21.30 22.82 -33.02
C SER A 75 21.56 21.87 -31.84
N TYR A 76 20.52 21.31 -31.26
CA TYR A 76 20.65 20.36 -30.15
C TYR A 76 21.27 19.03 -30.60
N ALA A 77 20.80 18.45 -31.69
CA ALA A 77 21.35 17.23 -32.29
C ALA A 77 22.83 17.32 -32.62
N GLN A 78 23.31 18.47 -33.10
CA GLN A 78 24.71 18.70 -33.40
C GLN A 78 25.66 18.55 -32.22
N ARG A 79 25.17 18.73 -30.98
CA ARG A 79 25.98 18.58 -29.77
C ARG A 79 26.38 17.12 -29.46
N LEU A 80 25.64 16.12 -30.00
CA LEU A 80 25.99 14.72 -29.90
C LEU A 80 26.94 14.23 -30.99
N VAL A 81 27.12 15.02 -32.08
CA VAL A 81 27.98 14.63 -33.21
C VAL A 81 29.43 14.48 -32.76
N GLY A 82 30.01 13.32 -33.05
CA GLY A 82 31.38 13.00 -32.70
C GLY A 82 31.60 12.46 -31.28
N LEU A 83 30.57 12.34 -30.49
CA LEU A 83 30.62 11.65 -29.21
C LEU A 83 30.42 10.15 -29.42
N GLU A 84 31.16 9.33 -28.66
CA GLU A 84 30.96 7.88 -28.64
C GLU A 84 29.63 7.55 -27.96
N VAL A 85 28.74 6.90 -28.69
CA VAL A 85 27.39 6.51 -28.19
C VAL A 85 27.54 5.61 -26.95
N GLY A 86 26.84 5.96 -25.87
CA GLY A 86 26.92 5.25 -24.59
C GLY A 86 28.07 5.66 -23.67
N SER A 87 28.94 6.60 -24.10
CA SER A 87 29.97 7.16 -23.22
C SER A 87 29.35 8.06 -22.13
N SER A 88 30.08 8.25 -21.01
CA SER A 88 29.64 9.19 -19.95
C SER A 88 29.42 10.59 -20.48
N GLN A 89 30.23 11.03 -21.45
CA GLN A 89 30.11 12.36 -22.08
C GLN A 89 28.83 12.44 -22.95
N TYR A 90 28.50 11.37 -23.69
CA TYR A 90 27.28 11.27 -24.47
C TYR A 90 26.05 11.41 -23.57
N HIS A 91 25.96 10.62 -22.46
CA HIS A 91 24.84 10.67 -21.53
C HIS A 91 24.70 12.04 -20.85
N LYS A 92 25.83 12.66 -20.49
CA LYS A 92 25.83 14.01 -19.91
C LYS A 92 25.25 15.04 -20.87
N VAL A 93 25.72 15.05 -22.12
CA VAL A 93 25.24 15.98 -23.13
C VAL A 93 23.76 15.70 -23.46
N LEU A 94 23.36 14.46 -23.56
CA LEU A 94 21.96 14.09 -23.79
C LEU A 94 21.05 14.59 -22.65
N ALA A 95 21.44 14.43 -21.39
CA ALA A 95 20.69 14.96 -20.25
C ALA A 95 20.60 16.50 -20.27
N GLU A 96 21.68 17.19 -20.63
CA GLU A 96 21.68 18.66 -20.79
C GLU A 96 20.73 19.12 -21.92
N ILE A 97 20.71 18.40 -23.05
CA ILE A 97 19.77 18.65 -24.16
C ILE A 97 18.34 18.43 -23.67
N THR A 98 18.05 17.29 -23.02
CA THR A 98 16.73 16.97 -22.49
C THR A 98 16.22 18.07 -21.56
N ALA A 99 17.06 18.53 -20.64
CA ALA A 99 16.70 19.57 -19.68
C ALA A 99 16.48 20.95 -20.31
N ALA A 100 17.27 21.32 -21.32
CA ALA A 100 17.17 22.62 -21.97
C ALA A 100 16.01 22.66 -22.98
N TRP A 101 16.03 21.75 -23.95
CA TRP A 101 15.03 21.71 -25.01
C TRP A 101 13.65 21.32 -24.50
N GLY A 102 13.56 20.42 -23.52
CA GLY A 102 12.28 20.04 -22.90
C GLY A 102 11.54 21.18 -22.20
N LYS A 103 12.23 22.28 -21.85
CA LYS A 103 11.58 23.52 -21.36
C LYS A 103 11.03 24.38 -22.49
N GLU A 104 11.68 24.38 -23.65
CA GLU A 104 11.32 25.20 -24.77
C GLU A 104 10.22 24.56 -25.62
N ASP A 105 10.44 23.32 -26.04
CA ASP A 105 9.53 22.56 -26.90
C ASP A 105 9.60 21.05 -26.56
N PRO A 106 8.81 20.60 -25.57
CA PRO A 106 8.83 19.20 -25.14
C PRO A 106 8.30 18.24 -26.21
N ALA A 107 7.38 18.66 -27.06
CA ALA A 107 6.83 17.84 -28.13
C ALA A 107 7.89 17.52 -29.20
N ALA A 108 8.58 18.54 -29.68
CA ALA A 108 9.68 18.36 -30.65
C ALA A 108 10.85 17.57 -30.07
N LEU A 109 11.14 17.72 -28.76
CA LEU A 109 12.11 16.88 -28.06
C LEU A 109 11.67 15.42 -27.99
N ALA A 110 10.40 15.17 -27.69
CA ALA A 110 9.85 13.81 -27.64
C ALA A 110 10.03 13.10 -28.98
N ASP A 111 9.61 13.75 -30.06
CA ASP A 111 9.72 13.21 -31.41
C ASP A 111 11.18 12.89 -31.78
N TRP A 112 12.10 13.80 -31.47
CA TRP A 112 13.52 13.55 -31.69
C TRP A 112 14.08 12.39 -30.84
N LEU A 113 13.64 12.26 -29.60
CA LEU A 113 14.04 11.13 -28.74
C LEU A 113 13.46 9.80 -29.22
N PHE A 114 12.24 9.80 -29.78
CA PHE A 114 11.66 8.60 -30.39
C PHE A 114 12.52 8.10 -31.57
N GLU A 115 12.90 8.99 -32.46
CA GLU A 115 13.76 8.67 -33.60
C GLU A 115 15.15 8.23 -33.14
N LEU A 116 15.76 8.93 -32.17
CA LEU A 116 17.10 8.64 -31.68
C LEU A 116 17.19 7.26 -31.00
N GLU A 117 16.15 6.84 -30.27
CA GLU A 117 16.09 5.49 -29.68
C GLU A 117 15.99 4.43 -30.77
N GLN A 118 15.18 4.66 -31.80
CA GLN A 118 15.02 3.74 -32.95
C GLN A 118 16.31 3.59 -33.77
N GLU A 119 17.11 4.63 -33.84
CA GLU A 119 18.46 4.62 -34.46
C GLU A 119 19.52 3.90 -33.60
N GLY A 120 19.14 3.39 -32.40
CA GLY A 120 20.01 2.66 -31.51
C GLY A 120 20.77 3.52 -30.49
N GLY A 121 20.25 4.71 -30.19
CA GLY A 121 20.80 5.60 -29.15
C GLY A 121 20.76 4.94 -27.76
N ILE A 122 21.93 4.77 -27.13
CA ILE A 122 22.05 4.20 -25.79
C ILE A 122 21.71 5.26 -24.73
N GLY A 123 20.86 4.88 -23.74
CA GLY A 123 20.44 5.78 -22.65
C GLY A 123 19.32 6.76 -23.02
N VAL A 124 18.84 6.75 -24.26
CA VAL A 124 17.72 7.60 -24.71
C VAL A 124 16.45 7.31 -23.93
N ARG A 125 16.21 6.05 -23.57
CA ARG A 125 15.04 5.64 -22.79
C ARG A 125 14.93 6.34 -21.44
N LEU A 126 16.06 6.56 -20.76
CA LEU A 126 16.11 7.34 -19.53
C LEU A 126 15.74 8.81 -19.78
N SER A 127 16.33 9.40 -20.82
CA SER A 127 16.02 10.78 -21.22
C SER A 127 14.57 10.96 -21.63
N LEU A 128 13.98 9.97 -22.29
CA LEU A 128 12.56 9.96 -22.63
C LEU A 128 11.66 9.92 -21.36
N SER A 129 12.02 9.09 -20.38
CA SER A 129 11.32 9.05 -19.08
C SER A 129 11.44 10.39 -18.34
N ASP A 130 12.62 10.96 -18.25
CA ASP A 130 12.87 12.25 -17.57
C ASP A 130 12.11 13.40 -18.25
N MET A 131 12.08 13.39 -19.59
CA MET A 131 11.35 14.36 -20.38
C MET A 131 9.83 14.22 -20.14
N ALA A 132 9.30 13.00 -20.22
CA ALA A 132 7.89 12.73 -20.00
C ALA A 132 7.42 13.21 -18.60
N LYS A 133 8.17 12.86 -17.54
CA LYS A 133 7.92 13.35 -16.17
C LYS A 133 8.01 14.88 -16.08
N SER A 134 9.07 15.49 -16.65
CA SER A 134 9.24 16.95 -16.63
C SER A 134 8.14 17.69 -17.38
N TRP A 135 7.60 17.11 -18.44
CA TRP A 135 6.47 17.67 -19.18
C TRP A 135 5.17 17.52 -18.38
N ALA A 136 4.93 16.33 -17.81
CA ALA A 136 3.76 16.04 -16.99
C ALA A 136 3.61 16.98 -15.78
N LYS A 137 4.71 17.39 -15.14
CA LYS A 137 4.69 18.42 -14.07
C LYS A 137 4.05 19.74 -14.46
N ARG A 138 4.08 20.09 -15.74
CA ARG A 138 3.62 21.38 -16.25
C ARG A 138 2.29 21.28 -16.97
N ASP A 139 2.15 20.25 -17.79
CA ASP A 139 0.97 20.00 -18.61
C ASP A 139 0.85 18.50 -18.90
N PRO A 140 0.28 17.73 -17.96
CA PRO A 140 0.17 16.28 -18.10
C PRO A 140 -0.76 15.87 -19.24
N GLN A 141 -1.80 16.67 -19.53
CA GLN A 141 -2.76 16.37 -20.59
C GLN A 141 -2.11 16.50 -21.97
N ALA A 142 -1.39 17.60 -22.21
CA ALA A 142 -0.67 17.79 -23.49
C ALA A 142 0.43 16.74 -23.69
N ALA A 143 1.14 16.37 -22.61
CA ALA A 143 2.13 15.31 -22.66
C ALA A 143 1.48 13.96 -23.05
N LEU A 144 0.39 13.58 -22.40
CA LEU A 144 -0.30 12.32 -22.66
C LEU A 144 -0.87 12.28 -24.09
N GLU A 145 -1.53 13.35 -24.54
CA GLU A 145 -2.08 13.46 -25.88
C GLU A 145 -1.01 13.29 -26.96
N HIS A 146 0.17 13.88 -26.76
CA HIS A 146 1.28 13.75 -27.69
C HIS A 146 1.79 12.30 -27.78
N PHE A 147 2.00 11.61 -26.64
CA PHE A 147 2.42 10.21 -26.64
C PHE A 147 1.36 9.27 -27.24
N GLN A 148 0.08 9.57 -27.05
CA GLN A 148 -1.01 8.79 -27.64
C GLN A 148 -1.11 8.95 -29.16
N SER A 149 -0.91 10.17 -29.65
CA SER A 149 -1.18 10.54 -31.05
C SER A 149 0.03 10.52 -31.98
N SER A 150 1.26 10.51 -31.45
CA SER A 150 2.47 10.58 -32.29
C SER A 150 2.67 9.29 -33.10
N ASP A 151 2.78 9.42 -34.41
CA ASP A 151 3.11 8.34 -35.34
C ASP A 151 4.59 7.92 -35.27
N LEU A 152 5.46 8.75 -34.66
CA LEU A 152 6.87 8.47 -34.47
C LEU A 152 7.12 7.57 -33.25
N CYS A 153 6.17 7.49 -32.35
CA CYS A 153 6.25 6.75 -31.10
C CYS A 153 5.99 5.26 -31.33
N THR A 154 6.96 4.41 -30.99
CA THR A 154 6.72 2.96 -30.93
C THR A 154 5.82 2.61 -29.76
N GLU A 155 5.16 1.42 -29.80
CA GLU A 155 4.30 0.94 -28.73
C GLU A 155 5.02 0.93 -27.36
N SER A 156 6.26 0.43 -27.32
CA SER A 156 7.07 0.38 -26.10
C SER A 156 7.39 1.78 -25.54
N GLN A 157 7.68 2.75 -26.41
CA GLN A 157 7.90 4.13 -26.01
C GLN A 157 6.63 4.79 -25.52
N ARG A 158 5.50 4.49 -26.16
CA ARG A 158 4.18 4.98 -25.80
C ARG A 158 3.78 4.53 -24.39
N ILE A 159 3.83 3.22 -24.14
CA ILE A 159 3.54 2.64 -22.81
C ILE A 159 4.44 3.26 -21.75
N LEU A 160 5.77 3.28 -21.97
CA LEU A 160 6.72 3.85 -21.02
C LEU A 160 6.44 5.32 -20.73
N GLY A 161 6.20 6.12 -21.77
CA GLY A 161 5.95 7.54 -21.64
C GLY A 161 4.66 7.85 -20.93
N MET A 162 3.57 7.19 -21.32
CA MET A 162 2.25 7.36 -20.69
C MET A 162 2.26 6.93 -19.23
N SER A 163 2.92 5.81 -18.87
CA SER A 163 3.06 5.38 -17.47
C SER A 163 3.81 6.43 -16.64
N ASN A 164 4.93 6.96 -17.15
CA ASN A 164 5.68 8.02 -16.46
C ASN A 164 4.88 9.31 -16.30
N ILE A 165 4.08 9.68 -17.31
CA ILE A 165 3.21 10.85 -17.26
C ILE A 165 2.13 10.67 -16.19
N LEU A 166 1.45 9.51 -16.17
CA LEU A 166 0.39 9.23 -15.22
C LEU A 166 0.90 9.15 -13.77
N MET A 167 2.07 8.53 -13.53
CA MET A 167 2.70 8.51 -12.21
C MET A 167 3.04 9.93 -11.72
N GLU A 168 3.60 10.76 -12.58
CA GLU A 168 3.94 12.14 -12.21
C GLU A 168 2.70 13.02 -12.01
N TRP A 169 1.66 12.81 -12.84
CA TRP A 169 0.38 13.50 -12.70
C TRP A 169 -0.32 13.13 -11.38
N ALA A 170 -0.27 11.84 -11.01
CA ALA A 170 -0.87 11.33 -9.78
C ALA A 170 -0.29 11.98 -8.51
N GLN A 171 0.97 12.41 -8.51
CA GLN A 171 1.56 13.14 -7.38
C GLN A 171 0.91 14.50 -7.11
N GLN A 172 0.24 15.07 -8.10
CA GLN A 172 -0.41 16.38 -7.99
C GLN A 172 -1.94 16.27 -7.99
N GLU A 173 -2.48 15.47 -8.91
CA GLU A 173 -3.91 15.30 -9.15
C GLU A 173 -4.26 13.82 -9.35
N PRO A 174 -4.18 12.99 -8.29
CA PRO A 174 -4.32 11.53 -8.43
C PRO A 174 -5.68 11.09 -8.98
N VAL A 175 -6.76 11.79 -8.61
CA VAL A 175 -8.11 11.51 -9.12
C VAL A 175 -8.19 11.70 -10.63
N ALA A 176 -7.56 12.76 -11.16
CA ALA A 176 -7.54 13.01 -12.59
C ALA A 176 -6.70 11.95 -13.34
N ALA A 177 -5.51 11.62 -12.81
CA ALA A 177 -4.66 10.58 -13.36
C ALA A 177 -5.36 9.21 -13.38
N TRP A 178 -6.07 8.87 -12.30
CA TRP A 178 -6.86 7.63 -12.17
C TRP A 178 -7.97 7.54 -13.21
N GLN A 179 -8.76 8.61 -13.36
CA GLN A 179 -9.84 8.64 -14.34
C GLN A 179 -9.33 8.48 -15.78
N VAL A 180 -8.19 9.06 -16.07
CA VAL A 180 -7.57 8.97 -17.40
C VAL A 180 -6.99 7.57 -17.65
N LEU A 181 -6.36 6.95 -16.63
CA LEU A 181 -5.86 5.57 -16.71
C LEU A 181 -6.95 4.61 -17.16
N GLY A 182 -8.15 4.68 -16.60
CA GLY A 182 -9.29 3.84 -16.96
C GLY A 182 -9.74 3.97 -18.43
N GLY A 183 -9.34 5.04 -19.12
CA GLY A 183 -9.58 5.27 -20.54
C GLY A 183 -8.47 4.77 -21.48
N ILE A 184 -7.38 4.20 -20.97
CA ILE A 184 -6.21 3.74 -21.74
C ILE A 184 -6.14 2.21 -21.67
N PRO A 185 -6.65 1.48 -22.68
CA PRO A 185 -6.75 0.01 -22.64
C PRO A 185 -5.39 -0.69 -22.44
N GLU A 186 -4.31 -0.10 -22.94
CA GLU A 186 -2.95 -0.66 -22.86
C GLU A 186 -2.35 -0.60 -21.45
N LEU A 187 -2.92 0.20 -20.54
CA LEU A 187 -2.40 0.47 -19.20
C LEU A 187 -3.40 0.15 -18.09
N ASN A 188 -4.68 -0.03 -18.40
CA ASN A 188 -5.72 -0.20 -17.38
C ASN A 188 -5.65 -1.51 -16.60
N ASP A 189 -4.86 -2.48 -17.07
CA ASP A 189 -4.60 -3.76 -16.39
C ASP A 189 -3.18 -3.82 -15.78
N ASP A 190 -2.42 -2.73 -15.82
CA ASP A 190 -1.10 -2.65 -15.18
C ASP A 190 -1.25 -2.43 -13.67
N SER A 191 -1.20 -3.54 -12.91
CA SER A 191 -1.36 -3.52 -11.46
C SER A 191 -0.31 -2.66 -10.75
N SER A 192 0.91 -2.62 -11.28
CA SER A 192 2.01 -1.83 -10.72
C SER A 192 1.73 -0.32 -10.86
N LEU A 193 1.28 0.10 -12.04
CA LEU A 193 0.89 1.49 -12.29
C LEU A 193 -0.35 1.90 -11.46
N MET A 194 -1.33 1.01 -11.36
CA MET A 194 -2.52 1.23 -10.52
C MET A 194 -2.13 1.43 -9.06
N THR A 195 -1.28 0.57 -8.52
CA THR A 195 -0.80 0.64 -7.14
C THR A 195 -0.04 1.95 -6.87
N GLU A 196 0.80 2.40 -7.80
CA GLU A 196 1.55 3.65 -7.67
C GLU A 196 0.62 4.88 -7.64
N ILE A 197 -0.38 4.92 -8.52
CA ILE A 197 -1.37 6.00 -8.55
C ILE A 197 -2.24 5.99 -7.29
N LEU A 198 -2.71 4.81 -6.86
CA LEU A 198 -3.49 4.65 -5.62
C LEU A 198 -2.67 5.03 -4.39
N SER A 199 -1.37 4.71 -4.37
CA SER A 199 -0.44 5.11 -3.31
C SER A 199 -0.30 6.63 -3.22
N SER A 200 -0.12 7.30 -4.36
CA SER A 200 -0.08 8.76 -4.43
C SER A 200 -1.42 9.37 -3.97
N TRP A 201 -2.54 8.76 -4.37
CA TRP A 201 -3.87 9.20 -3.95
C TRP A 201 -4.08 9.02 -2.45
N ALA A 202 -3.71 7.87 -1.90
CA ALA A 202 -3.84 7.57 -0.48
C ALA A 202 -3.00 8.52 0.39
N GLY A 203 -1.84 8.96 -0.08
CA GLY A 203 -1.02 9.97 0.59
C GLY A 203 -1.68 11.36 0.65
N ILE A 204 -2.60 11.67 -0.27
CA ILE A 204 -3.32 12.96 -0.31
C ILE A 204 -4.70 12.85 0.36
N ASP A 205 -5.45 11.79 0.05
CA ASP A 205 -6.78 11.51 0.58
C ASP A 205 -6.97 10.00 0.75
N ALA A 206 -6.56 9.50 1.92
CA ALA A 206 -6.65 8.09 2.28
C ALA A 206 -8.08 7.56 2.24
N SER A 207 -9.07 8.38 2.61
CA SER A 207 -10.48 7.99 2.63
C SER A 207 -11.02 7.78 1.22
N ALA A 208 -10.75 8.72 0.30
CA ALA A 208 -11.19 8.58 -1.09
C ALA A 208 -10.48 7.43 -1.81
N ALA A 209 -9.18 7.24 -1.58
CA ALA A 209 -8.42 6.13 -2.15
C ALA A 209 -8.93 4.77 -1.63
N SER A 210 -9.21 4.65 -0.32
CA SER A 210 -9.75 3.42 0.27
C SER A 210 -11.14 3.07 -0.28
N GLN A 211 -11.96 4.07 -0.56
CA GLN A 211 -13.26 3.87 -1.20
C GLN A 211 -13.12 3.36 -2.63
N GLU A 212 -12.15 3.89 -3.40
CA GLU A 212 -11.91 3.42 -4.77
C GLU A 212 -11.36 2.00 -4.78
N ILE A 213 -10.44 1.65 -3.88
CA ILE A 213 -9.96 0.27 -3.70
C ILE A 213 -11.14 -0.67 -3.37
N SER A 214 -12.07 -0.26 -2.52
CA SER A 214 -13.28 -1.05 -2.25
C SER A 214 -14.14 -1.26 -3.50
N ASN A 215 -14.23 -0.25 -4.37
CA ASN A 215 -14.95 -0.37 -5.66
C ASN A 215 -14.24 -1.36 -6.59
N LEU A 216 -12.92 -1.35 -6.65
CA LEU A 216 -12.11 -2.28 -7.44
C LEU A 216 -12.28 -3.72 -6.98
N ILE A 217 -12.22 -3.97 -5.67
CA ILE A 217 -12.45 -5.30 -5.08
C ILE A 217 -13.85 -5.81 -5.44
N ASN A 218 -14.87 -4.97 -5.28
CA ASN A 218 -16.24 -5.31 -5.65
C ASN A 218 -16.41 -5.54 -7.16
N GLY A 219 -15.55 -4.94 -7.98
CA GLY A 219 -15.44 -5.15 -9.43
C GLY A 219 -14.66 -6.41 -9.83
N GLY A 220 -14.09 -7.13 -8.87
CA GLY A 220 -13.30 -8.35 -9.09
C GLY A 220 -11.79 -8.12 -9.25
N ASN A 221 -11.30 -6.91 -8.99
CA ASN A 221 -9.86 -6.60 -8.94
C ASN A 221 -9.44 -6.49 -7.47
N ASP A 222 -8.86 -7.56 -6.94
CA ASP A 222 -8.49 -7.73 -5.53
C ASP A 222 -6.98 -8.02 -5.45
N GLN A 223 -6.21 -6.99 -5.13
CA GLN A 223 -4.74 -7.06 -5.10
C GLN A 223 -4.26 -6.92 -3.66
N ALA A 224 -3.68 -7.98 -3.13
CA ALA A 224 -3.27 -8.11 -1.72
C ALA A 224 -2.42 -6.92 -1.20
N GLU A 225 -1.51 -6.38 -2.03
CA GLU A 225 -0.65 -5.26 -1.65
C GLU A 225 -1.40 -3.98 -1.26
N TRP A 226 -2.62 -3.77 -1.77
CA TRP A 226 -3.43 -2.61 -1.41
C TRP A 226 -3.89 -2.64 0.05
N GLY A 227 -3.89 -3.80 0.69
CA GLY A 227 -4.21 -3.95 2.10
C GLY A 227 -3.27 -3.14 3.01
N ASN A 228 -1.96 -3.30 2.83
CA ASN A 228 -0.98 -2.51 3.58
C ASN A 228 -1.06 -1.03 3.21
N LEU A 229 -1.13 -0.72 1.91
CA LEU A 229 -1.19 0.66 1.41
C LEU A 229 -2.32 1.46 2.09
N VAL A 230 -3.53 0.90 2.15
CA VAL A 230 -4.68 1.59 2.75
C VAL A 230 -4.52 1.72 4.26
N ILE A 231 -4.12 0.65 4.94
CA ILE A 231 -3.95 0.71 6.40
C ILE A 231 -2.87 1.72 6.78
N ASP A 232 -1.71 1.69 6.13
CA ASP A 232 -0.62 2.63 6.41
C ASP A 232 -1.07 4.09 6.17
N SER A 233 -1.84 4.33 5.09
CA SER A 233 -2.35 5.67 4.78
C SER A 233 -3.44 6.13 5.75
N LEU A 234 -4.40 5.25 6.11
CA LEU A 234 -5.46 5.59 7.07
C LEU A 234 -4.94 5.82 8.49
N LEU A 235 -3.84 5.15 8.86
CA LEU A 235 -3.22 5.29 10.18
C LEU A 235 -2.21 6.42 10.25
N SER A 236 -1.77 6.99 9.13
CA SER A 236 -0.87 8.13 9.08
C SER A 236 -1.51 9.37 9.70
N PRO A 237 -0.78 10.15 10.52
CA PRO A 237 -1.27 11.44 11.00
C PRO A 237 -1.55 12.38 9.83
N SER A 238 -2.60 13.19 9.94
CA SER A 238 -2.83 14.27 8.99
C SER A 238 -1.97 15.50 9.31
N GLU A 239 -1.63 16.32 8.29
CA GLU A 239 -0.91 17.59 8.52
C GLU A 239 -1.65 18.50 9.52
N ALA A 240 -2.99 18.44 9.54
CA ALA A 240 -3.80 19.21 10.48
C ALA A 240 -3.63 18.74 11.93
N GLU A 241 -3.32 17.47 12.19
CA GLU A 241 -3.03 16.95 13.53
C GLU A 241 -1.66 17.43 14.03
N ASP A 242 -0.67 17.47 13.15
CA ASP A 242 0.67 17.98 13.47
C ASP A 242 0.64 19.47 13.83
N GLU A 243 -0.23 20.25 13.16
CA GLU A 243 -0.41 21.68 13.43
C GLU A 243 -1.17 21.98 14.74
N GLN A 244 -1.97 21.04 15.25
CA GLN A 244 -2.77 21.24 16.47
C GLN A 244 -1.96 21.24 17.76
N GLY A 245 -0.71 20.77 17.74
CA GLY A 245 0.17 20.72 18.91
C GLY A 245 -0.43 19.88 20.06
N LEU A 246 -1.01 18.72 19.71
CA LEU A 246 -1.65 17.82 20.66
C LEU A 246 -0.64 17.36 21.75
N ASP A 247 -1.13 17.13 22.94
CA ASP A 247 -0.37 16.41 23.97
C ASP A 247 -0.41 14.89 23.70
N GLU A 248 0.32 14.11 24.50
CA GLU A 248 0.41 12.65 24.35
C GLU A 248 -0.97 11.97 24.38
N ALA A 249 -1.88 12.46 25.21
CA ALA A 249 -3.24 11.94 25.30
C ALA A 249 -4.05 12.24 24.03
N GLY A 250 -3.93 13.46 23.50
CA GLY A 250 -4.56 13.87 22.25
C GLY A 250 -4.06 13.07 21.04
N HIS A 251 -2.75 12.84 20.94
CA HIS A 251 -2.18 11.99 19.89
C HIS A 251 -2.68 10.54 19.98
N ARG A 252 -2.78 10.00 21.21
CA ARG A 252 -3.34 8.65 21.42
C ARG A 252 -4.81 8.57 20.98
N GLU A 253 -5.63 9.52 21.39
CA GLU A 253 -7.06 9.56 21.02
C GLU A 253 -7.24 9.66 19.52
N SER A 254 -6.46 10.51 18.84
CA SER A 254 -6.47 10.63 17.39
C SER A 254 -6.04 9.32 16.72
N SER A 255 -4.99 8.65 17.20
CA SER A 255 -4.55 7.35 16.69
C SER A 255 -5.63 6.27 16.83
N LEU A 256 -6.34 6.24 17.96
CA LEU A 256 -7.45 5.30 18.16
C LEU A 256 -8.63 5.60 17.23
N GLY A 257 -8.90 6.87 16.95
CA GLY A 257 -9.91 7.27 15.96
C GLY A 257 -9.58 6.77 14.56
N ARG A 258 -8.30 6.85 14.15
CA ARG A 258 -7.83 6.33 12.87
C ARG A 258 -7.91 4.79 12.80
N ILE A 259 -7.55 4.09 13.88
CA ILE A 259 -7.70 2.64 13.99
C ILE A 259 -9.17 2.23 13.82
N GLU A 260 -10.08 2.93 14.47
CA GLU A 260 -11.52 2.64 14.33
C GLU A 260 -12.00 2.87 12.89
N GLY A 261 -11.54 3.94 12.23
CA GLY A 261 -11.82 4.20 10.81
C GLY A 261 -11.31 3.08 9.90
N ALA A 262 -10.07 2.63 10.10
CA ALA A 262 -9.45 1.55 9.36
C ALA A 262 -10.18 0.21 9.61
N ARG A 263 -10.58 -0.08 10.84
CA ARG A 263 -11.37 -1.25 11.21
C ARG A 263 -12.71 -1.29 10.48
N LEU A 264 -13.44 -0.18 10.49
CA LEU A 264 -14.74 -0.08 9.82
C LEU A 264 -14.61 -0.27 8.31
N TRP A 265 -13.58 0.31 7.69
CA TRP A 265 -13.29 0.09 6.27
C TRP A 265 -13.01 -1.39 5.99
N LEU A 266 -12.13 -2.01 6.76
CA LEU A 266 -11.74 -3.40 6.59
C LEU A 266 -12.94 -4.36 6.75
N GLU A 267 -13.80 -4.13 7.75
CA GLU A 267 -14.97 -4.97 8.01
C GLU A 267 -16.04 -4.85 6.90
N ALA A 268 -16.04 -3.78 6.13
CA ALA A 268 -16.92 -3.61 4.98
C ALA A 268 -16.47 -4.41 3.74
N LEU A 269 -15.21 -4.87 3.68
CA LEU A 269 -14.69 -5.66 2.58
C LEU A 269 -15.21 -7.11 2.63
N PRO A 270 -15.30 -7.82 1.47
CA PRO A 270 -15.61 -9.24 1.43
C PRO A 270 -14.67 -10.07 2.31
N LEU A 271 -15.16 -11.14 2.93
CA LEU A 271 -14.38 -11.98 3.84
C LEU A 271 -13.25 -12.74 3.16
N ASP A 272 -13.44 -13.07 1.88
CA ASP A 272 -12.51 -13.79 1.02
C ASP A 272 -11.60 -12.86 0.20
N SER A 273 -11.58 -11.56 0.50
CA SER A 273 -10.72 -10.60 -0.17
C SER A 273 -9.27 -10.74 0.28
N ASP A 274 -8.35 -10.78 -0.68
CA ASP A 274 -6.91 -10.78 -0.45
C ASP A 274 -6.45 -9.46 0.21
N VAL A 275 -7.02 -8.33 -0.22
CA VAL A 275 -6.80 -7.02 0.42
C VAL A 275 -7.20 -7.06 1.89
N ARG A 276 -8.40 -7.61 2.21
CA ARG A 276 -8.86 -7.73 3.59
C ARG A 276 -7.92 -8.59 4.42
N SER A 277 -7.44 -9.68 3.85
CA SER A 277 -6.52 -10.60 4.52
C SER A 277 -5.22 -9.91 4.95
N VAL A 278 -4.59 -9.16 4.05
CA VAL A 278 -3.35 -8.42 4.32
C VAL A 278 -3.61 -7.21 5.24
N ALA A 279 -4.69 -6.48 5.02
CA ALA A 279 -5.09 -5.34 5.84
C ALA A 279 -5.35 -5.72 7.31
N THR A 280 -5.92 -6.92 7.55
CA THR A 280 -6.14 -7.42 8.92
C THR A 280 -4.83 -7.55 9.68
N ALA A 281 -3.79 -8.11 9.06
CA ALA A 281 -2.48 -8.25 9.67
C ALA A 281 -1.81 -6.89 9.93
N ALA A 282 -1.93 -5.96 9.01
CA ALA A 282 -1.39 -4.60 9.14
C ALA A 282 -2.08 -3.84 10.28
N LEU A 283 -3.41 -3.87 10.33
CA LEU A 283 -4.19 -3.22 11.39
C LEU A 283 -3.90 -3.83 12.76
N ALA A 284 -3.83 -5.17 12.85
CA ALA A 284 -3.51 -5.86 14.10
C ALA A 284 -2.16 -5.41 14.67
N ARG A 285 -1.12 -5.34 13.85
CA ARG A 285 0.22 -4.89 14.29
C ARG A 285 0.20 -3.47 14.85
N ASN A 286 -0.42 -2.53 14.13
CA ASN A 286 -0.48 -1.14 14.56
C ASN A 286 -1.34 -0.96 15.83
N TRP A 287 -2.45 -1.67 15.93
CA TRP A 287 -3.34 -1.58 17.09
C TRP A 287 -2.73 -2.18 18.35
N LEU A 288 -1.96 -3.28 18.20
CA LEU A 288 -1.26 -3.93 19.33
C LEU A 288 -0.28 -2.99 20.06
N GLU A 289 0.36 -2.07 19.34
CA GLU A 289 1.27 -1.10 19.94
C GLU A 289 0.55 -0.08 20.84
N LEU A 290 -0.70 0.22 20.54
CA LEU A 290 -1.50 1.24 21.24
C LEU A 290 -2.38 0.62 22.33
N GLU A 291 -3.11 -0.45 22.01
CA GLU A 291 -4.07 -1.09 22.87
C GLU A 291 -4.08 -2.62 22.67
N PRO A 292 -3.11 -3.35 23.25
CA PRO A 292 -3.00 -4.81 23.06
C PRO A 292 -4.28 -5.56 23.38
N GLY A 293 -4.99 -5.15 24.44
CA GLY A 293 -6.24 -5.82 24.87
C GLY A 293 -7.35 -5.71 23.85
N ASN A 294 -7.59 -4.52 23.31
CA ASN A 294 -8.64 -4.29 22.33
C ASN A 294 -8.31 -4.94 20.97
N ALA A 295 -7.05 -4.87 20.55
CA ALA A 295 -6.58 -5.55 19.35
C ALA A 295 -6.74 -7.06 19.43
N SER A 296 -6.40 -7.66 20.59
CA SER A 296 -6.57 -9.08 20.88
C SER A 296 -8.04 -9.49 20.84
N GLN A 297 -8.91 -8.74 21.49
CA GLN A 297 -10.35 -9.02 21.51
C GLN A 297 -10.94 -8.95 20.11
N TRP A 298 -10.56 -7.94 19.32
CA TRP A 298 -11.01 -7.82 17.94
C TRP A 298 -10.61 -9.04 17.08
N LEU A 299 -9.36 -9.53 17.19
CA LEU A 299 -8.92 -10.72 16.46
C LEU A 299 -9.68 -11.99 16.86
N VAL A 300 -10.01 -12.14 18.16
CA VAL A 300 -10.83 -13.27 18.65
C VAL A 300 -12.24 -13.22 18.05
N ASP A 301 -12.81 -12.04 17.94
CA ASP A 301 -14.20 -11.84 17.48
C ASP A 301 -14.32 -11.92 15.94
N LEU A 302 -13.19 -11.88 15.19
CA LEU A 302 -13.22 -12.04 13.75
C LEU A 302 -13.68 -13.45 13.34
N PRO A 303 -14.48 -13.58 12.26
CA PRO A 303 -14.83 -14.86 11.70
C PRO A 303 -13.59 -15.61 11.20
N ASP A 304 -13.66 -16.95 11.18
CA ASP A 304 -12.61 -17.78 10.59
C ASP A 304 -12.39 -17.39 9.14
N SER A 305 -11.19 -16.93 8.83
CA SER A 305 -10.79 -16.41 7.53
C SER A 305 -9.26 -16.33 7.43
N ASP A 306 -8.76 -16.19 6.22
CA ASP A 306 -7.32 -15.91 6.00
C ASP A 306 -6.89 -14.61 6.69
N GLY A 307 -7.76 -13.62 6.72
CA GLY A 307 -7.52 -12.37 7.44
C GLY A 307 -7.30 -12.57 8.94
N ARG A 308 -8.14 -13.37 9.61
CA ARG A 308 -7.95 -13.72 11.03
C ARG A 308 -6.63 -14.48 11.23
N THR A 309 -6.35 -15.44 10.37
CA THR A 309 -5.11 -16.24 10.42
C THR A 309 -3.88 -15.32 10.27
N ASN A 310 -3.85 -14.42 9.31
CA ASN A 310 -2.78 -13.46 9.10
C ASN A 310 -2.66 -12.45 10.26
N GLY A 311 -3.78 -12.03 10.83
CA GLY A 311 -3.81 -11.18 12.03
C GLY A 311 -3.18 -11.86 13.24
N ILE A 312 -3.52 -13.12 13.50
CA ILE A 312 -2.92 -13.93 14.57
C ILE A 312 -1.42 -14.14 14.32
N GLN A 313 -1.01 -14.45 13.10
CA GLN A 313 0.41 -14.58 12.75
C GLN A 313 1.18 -13.28 13.03
N ALA A 314 0.61 -12.15 12.68
CA ALA A 314 1.20 -10.84 12.96
C ALA A 314 1.32 -10.60 14.47
N MET A 315 0.28 -10.94 15.23
CA MET A 315 0.27 -10.85 16.69
C MET A 315 1.34 -11.73 17.32
N VAL A 316 1.39 -13.02 17.00
CA VAL A 316 2.42 -13.94 17.52
C VAL A 316 3.81 -13.38 17.29
N SER A 317 4.07 -12.86 16.07
CA SER A 317 5.37 -12.30 15.72
C SER A 317 5.72 -11.05 16.53
N ALA A 318 4.75 -10.18 16.79
CA ALA A 318 4.93 -8.93 17.53
C ALA A 318 5.12 -9.16 19.03
N VAL A 319 4.37 -10.09 19.63
CA VAL A 319 4.40 -10.28 21.11
C VAL A 319 5.51 -11.22 21.57
N THR A 320 5.98 -12.15 20.72
CA THR A 320 7.01 -13.16 21.08
C THR A 320 8.22 -12.58 21.83
N PRO A 321 8.82 -11.43 21.44
CA PRO A 321 10.00 -10.90 22.12
C PRO A 321 9.74 -10.42 23.55
N ASN A 322 8.53 -9.95 23.84
CA ASN A 322 8.18 -9.34 25.11
C ASN A 322 7.38 -10.28 26.03
N ASP A 323 6.45 -11.02 25.44
CA ASP A 323 5.54 -11.92 26.12
C ASP A 323 5.38 -13.24 25.34
N PRO A 324 6.39 -14.13 25.41
CA PRO A 324 6.40 -15.37 24.66
C PRO A 324 5.33 -16.37 25.13
N GLU A 325 4.86 -16.31 26.36
CA GLU A 325 3.74 -17.10 26.86
C GLU A 325 2.46 -16.77 26.07
N SER A 326 2.10 -15.51 25.99
CA SER A 326 0.95 -15.06 25.17
C SER A 326 1.13 -15.43 23.69
N ALA A 327 2.35 -15.34 23.16
CA ALA A 327 2.61 -15.76 21.78
C ALA A 327 2.32 -17.25 21.53
N VAL A 328 2.70 -18.13 22.46
CA VAL A 328 2.38 -19.55 22.40
C VAL A 328 0.86 -19.78 22.44
N ILE A 329 0.15 -19.09 23.32
CA ILE A 329 -1.30 -19.19 23.43
C ILE A 329 -1.98 -18.75 22.13
N TRP A 330 -1.53 -17.65 21.53
CA TRP A 330 -2.04 -17.18 20.23
C TRP A 330 -1.73 -18.13 19.08
N ALA A 331 -0.54 -18.76 19.07
CA ALA A 331 -0.21 -19.76 18.05
C ALA A 331 -1.17 -20.96 18.12
N LEU A 332 -1.64 -21.35 19.30
CA LEU A 332 -2.61 -22.43 19.51
C LEU A 332 -4.02 -22.11 18.96
N GLU A 333 -4.36 -20.85 18.79
CA GLU A 333 -5.63 -20.42 18.17
C GLU A 333 -5.67 -20.60 16.64
N LEU A 334 -4.53 -20.83 16.00
CA LEU A 334 -4.46 -21.10 14.57
C LEU A 334 -5.01 -22.48 14.22
N PRO A 335 -5.54 -22.65 13.00
CA PRO A 335 -5.87 -23.98 12.49
C PRO A 335 -4.63 -24.90 12.47
N LEU A 336 -4.87 -26.19 12.76
CA LEU A 336 -3.82 -27.22 12.68
C LEU A 336 -3.18 -27.22 11.29
N GLY A 337 -1.86 -27.17 11.24
CA GLY A 337 -1.06 -27.20 10.00
C GLY A 337 0.30 -26.52 10.15
N ASN A 338 1.06 -26.53 9.08
CA ASN A 338 2.46 -26.06 9.04
C ASN A 338 2.67 -24.65 9.62
N LEU A 339 1.70 -23.75 9.42
CA LEU A 339 1.80 -22.38 9.95
C LEU A 339 1.72 -22.37 11.48
N GLN A 340 0.73 -23.07 12.05
CA GLN A 340 0.60 -23.20 13.51
C GLN A 340 1.84 -23.85 14.10
N GLU A 341 2.30 -24.97 13.52
CA GLU A 341 3.47 -25.72 13.98
C GLU A 341 4.71 -24.84 14.01
N SER A 342 4.99 -24.13 12.93
CA SER A 342 6.14 -23.22 12.82
C SER A 342 6.08 -22.07 13.84
N LEU A 343 4.92 -21.42 13.99
CA LEU A 343 4.75 -20.32 14.93
C LEU A 343 4.82 -20.78 16.38
N LEU A 344 4.19 -21.93 16.69
CA LEU A 344 4.22 -22.53 18.01
C LEU A 344 5.65 -22.93 18.42
N SER A 345 6.37 -23.65 17.55
CA SER A 345 7.74 -24.05 17.78
C SER A 345 8.65 -22.84 18.01
N ARG A 346 8.54 -21.81 17.20
CA ARG A 346 9.35 -20.58 17.33
C ARG A 346 9.03 -19.83 18.63
N ALA A 347 7.76 -19.60 18.94
CA ALA A 347 7.35 -18.88 20.14
C ALA A 347 7.74 -19.66 21.41
N TYR A 348 7.54 -20.97 21.42
CA TYR A 348 7.91 -21.83 22.54
C TYR A 348 9.44 -21.90 22.74
N SER A 349 10.21 -22.06 21.68
CA SER A 349 11.69 -22.05 21.76
C SER A 349 12.21 -20.75 22.35
N TYR A 350 11.63 -19.62 21.95
CA TYR A 350 11.97 -18.32 22.51
C TYR A 350 11.61 -18.24 24.01
N TRP A 351 10.44 -18.73 24.38
CA TRP A 351 9.99 -18.79 25.79
C TRP A 351 10.90 -19.69 26.63
N GLN A 352 11.19 -20.89 26.13
CA GLN A 352 12.08 -21.85 26.79
C GLN A 352 13.50 -21.28 27.03
N ALA A 353 14.02 -20.50 26.06
CA ALA A 353 15.31 -19.84 26.22
C ALA A 353 15.29 -18.75 27.31
N LYS A 354 14.16 -18.07 27.48
CA LYS A 354 14.00 -16.94 28.40
C LYS A 354 13.59 -17.40 29.81
N GLU A 355 12.63 -18.32 29.88
CA GLU A 355 11.99 -18.81 31.13
C GLU A 355 11.78 -20.34 31.06
N PRO A 356 12.83 -21.15 31.16
CA PRO A 356 12.75 -22.60 30.88
C PRO A 356 11.81 -23.38 31.79
N GLU A 357 11.72 -22.98 33.07
CA GLU A 357 10.85 -23.66 34.05
C GLU A 357 9.37 -23.37 33.78
N ALA A 358 9.02 -22.12 33.48
CA ALA A 358 7.65 -21.73 33.16
C ALA A 358 7.16 -22.36 31.83
N ALA A 359 8.00 -22.34 30.81
CA ALA A 359 7.70 -22.96 29.53
C ALA A 359 7.47 -24.48 29.67
N ALA A 360 8.34 -25.18 30.45
CA ALA A 360 8.21 -26.60 30.67
C ALA A 360 6.93 -26.95 31.44
N GLN A 361 6.57 -26.20 32.48
CA GLN A 361 5.34 -26.39 33.26
C GLN A 361 4.10 -26.17 32.38
N PHE A 362 4.12 -25.16 31.51
CA PHE A 362 3.02 -24.92 30.56
C PHE A 362 2.86 -26.08 29.58
N ALA A 363 3.97 -26.56 29.00
CA ALA A 363 3.95 -27.67 28.05
C ALA A 363 3.41 -28.95 28.70
N GLU A 364 3.87 -29.28 29.90
CA GLU A 364 3.38 -30.46 30.66
C GLU A 364 1.86 -30.37 30.96
N ALA A 365 1.37 -29.16 31.20
CA ALA A 365 -0.03 -28.95 31.56
C ALA A 365 -0.99 -28.89 30.38
N HIS A 366 -0.52 -28.42 29.20
CA HIS A 366 -1.40 -28.01 28.09
C HIS A 366 -1.10 -28.69 26.75
N PHE A 367 0.07 -29.31 26.56
CA PHE A 367 0.43 -29.92 25.29
C PHE A 367 0.16 -31.41 25.30
N ASP A 368 -0.42 -31.90 24.22
CA ASP A 368 -0.54 -33.33 23.95
C ASP A 368 0.76 -33.87 23.31
N GLU A 369 0.80 -35.18 23.01
CA GLU A 369 1.99 -35.86 22.44
C GLU A 369 2.40 -35.25 21.11
N VAL A 370 1.44 -34.83 20.26
CA VAL A 370 1.70 -34.22 18.96
C VAL A 370 2.33 -32.82 19.10
N MET A 371 1.79 -32.00 20.01
CA MET A 371 2.34 -30.66 20.29
C MET A 371 3.75 -30.76 20.90
N LEU A 372 3.99 -31.74 21.76
CA LEU A 372 5.33 -31.98 22.32
C LEU A 372 6.33 -32.37 21.24
N GLU A 373 5.91 -33.13 20.23
CA GLU A 373 6.76 -33.46 19.08
C GLU A 373 7.09 -32.21 18.24
N ILE A 374 6.09 -31.37 17.96
CA ILE A 374 6.28 -30.10 17.24
C ILE A 374 7.30 -29.17 17.92
N ILE A 375 7.25 -29.00 19.23
CA ILE A 375 8.19 -28.13 19.94
C ILE A 375 9.57 -28.74 20.17
N ALA A 376 9.70 -30.08 20.04
CA ALA A 376 10.97 -30.78 20.18
C ALA A 376 11.83 -30.70 18.92
N GLU A 377 11.22 -30.50 17.75
CA GLU A 377 11.90 -30.31 16.47
C GLU A 377 11.83 -28.84 16.06
N PRO A 378 12.77 -27.97 16.52
CA PRO A 378 12.79 -26.59 16.06
C PRO A 378 13.16 -26.54 14.59
N ASP A 379 12.20 -26.14 13.75
CA ASP A 379 12.30 -25.93 12.30
C ASP A 379 12.90 -27.12 11.52
N GLY A 380 12.04 -27.90 10.86
CA GLY A 380 12.39 -28.97 9.93
C GLY A 380 13.18 -28.51 8.69
N ASN A 381 14.17 -27.64 8.87
CA ASN A 381 15.10 -27.18 7.84
C ASN A 381 16.56 -27.19 8.35
N THR A 382 16.97 -28.25 9.02
CA THR A 382 18.37 -28.66 8.97
C THR A 382 18.53 -29.50 7.71
N ALA A 383 18.77 -28.84 6.57
CA ALA A 383 19.49 -29.47 5.48
C ALA A 383 20.76 -30.07 6.11
N THR A 384 20.78 -31.37 6.25
CA THR A 384 21.94 -32.13 6.70
C THR A 384 23.09 -31.76 5.78
N GLU A 385 24.21 -31.30 6.39
CA GLU A 385 25.47 -31.00 5.71
C GLU A 385 26.10 -32.25 4.99
N GLU A 386 25.33 -33.29 4.74
CA GLU A 386 25.79 -34.54 4.10
C GLU A 386 25.58 -34.60 2.57
N GLU A 387 24.97 -33.60 1.92
CA GLU A 387 24.80 -33.57 0.44
C GLU A 387 25.78 -32.65 -0.31
N LEU A 388 26.83 -32.15 0.33
CA LEU A 388 27.92 -31.40 -0.33
C LEU A 388 29.25 -32.15 -0.28
N GLY A 389 29.23 -33.45 -0.53
CA GLY A 389 30.42 -34.25 -0.65
C GLY A 389 30.29 -35.31 -1.73
N ASP A 390 30.46 -34.91 -3.00
CA ASP A 390 31.20 -35.66 -4.02
C ASP A 390 31.39 -34.80 -5.27
#